data_5b688d9a5cfda42f6444f13da9131141
#
_entry.id   5b688d9a5cfda42f6444f13da9131141
#
_cell.length_a   1.000
_cell.length_b   1.000
_cell.length_c   1.000
_cell.angle_alpha   90.00
_cell.angle_beta   90.00
_cell.angle_gamma   90.00
#
_symmetry.space_group_name_H-M   'P 1'
#
loop_
_entity.id
_entity.type
_entity.pdbx_description
1 polymer ?
#
loop_
_entity_poly.entity_id
_entity_poly.type
_entity_poly.pdbx_seq_one_letter_code
_entity_poly.pdbx_strand_id
1 'polypeptide(L)'
;MGKRTTKSWDKRQERRLRSYLKANGYVYICSKGGHDKYRSTITGHNAEVNNNINKMVWLKIIKEVAEDLTSKGYNYVSYERVR
;
A
#
# COMPACT_ATOMS: atom_id res chain seq x y z
N MET A 1 -27.21 4.73 -11.99
CA MET A 1 -26.67 4.74 -11.77
C MET A 1 -25.89 4.43 -11.85
N GLY A 2 -25.47 4.35 -11.92
CA GLY A 2 -24.73 4.15 -11.82
C GLY A 2 -23.84 4.05 -11.95
N LYS A 3 -23.41 3.95 -12.04
CA LYS A 3 -22.54 3.80 -12.17
C LYS A 3 -21.57 3.82 -11.84
N ARG A 4 -21.14 3.57 -11.47
CA ARG A 4 -20.21 3.55 -11.16
C ARG A 4 -19.29 3.19 -11.43
N THR A 5 -18.85 3.27 -11.31
CA THR A 5 -18.05 3.02 -11.69
C THR A 5 -17.05 2.65 -11.41
N THR A 6 -16.52 2.36 -11.43
CA THR A 6 -15.57 1.76 -11.26
C THR A 6 -14.52 2.30 -10.99
N LYS A 7 -14.37 2.97 -10.64
CA LYS A 7 -13.34 3.44 -10.38
C LYS A 7 -12.71 2.98 -9.59
N SER A 8 -11.99 2.85 -9.61
CA SER A 8 -11.10 2.36 -8.96
C SER A 8 -11.06 2.81 -7.71
N TRP A 9 -10.14 3.32 -7.23
CA TRP A 9 -9.95 3.73 -5.92
C TRP A 9 -9.99 5.20 -5.89
N ASP A 10 -10.68 5.79 -4.96
CA ASP A 10 -10.70 7.22 -4.78
C ASP A 10 -9.52 7.63 -3.93
N LYS A 11 -9.42 8.92 -3.67
CA LYS A 11 -8.31 9.46 -2.89
C LYS A 11 -8.27 8.96 -1.47
N ARG A 12 -9.40 8.61 -0.90
CA ARG A 12 -9.44 8.07 0.45
C ARG A 12 -8.78 6.71 0.51
N GLN A 13 -9.02 5.89 -0.51
CA GLN A 13 -8.41 4.56 -0.57
C GLN A 13 -6.91 4.69 -0.73
N GLU A 14 -6.48 5.58 -1.58
CA GLU A 14 -5.06 5.82 -1.81
C GLU A 14 -4.38 6.27 -0.53
N ARG A 15 -4.97 7.22 0.18
CA ARG A 15 -4.43 7.71 1.43
C ARG A 15 -4.34 6.60 2.48
N ARG A 16 -5.36 5.76 2.52
CA ARG A 16 -5.40 4.66 3.46
C ARG A 16 -4.30 3.65 3.16
N LEU A 17 -4.04 3.39 1.88
CA LEU A 17 -2.97 2.49 1.51
C LEU A 17 -1.61 3.05 1.95
N ARG A 18 -1.40 4.34 1.77
CA ARG A 18 -0.15 4.97 2.20
C ARG A 18 0.00 4.90 3.71
N SER A 19 -1.10 5.09 4.44
CA SER A 19 -1.08 4.96 5.90
C SER A 19 -0.79 3.53 6.33
N TYR A 20 -1.31 2.57 5.58
CA TYR A 20 -1.05 1.16 5.83
C TYR A 20 0.45 0.85 5.71
N LEU A 21 1.07 1.38 4.67
CA LEU A 21 2.51 1.19 4.50
C LEU A 21 3.28 1.79 5.67
N LYS A 22 2.95 3.00 6.06
CA LYS A 22 3.63 3.65 7.18
C LYS A 22 3.40 2.91 8.48
N ALA A 23 2.20 2.45 8.73
CA ALA A 23 1.89 1.72 9.95
C ALA A 23 2.67 0.43 10.05
N ASN A 24 3.13 -0.09 8.93
CA ASN A 24 3.89 -1.33 8.88
C ASN A 24 5.38 -1.13 8.66
N GLY A 25 5.86 0.07 8.94
CA GLY A 25 7.28 0.34 8.92
C GLY A 25 7.86 0.74 7.58
N TYR A 26 7.00 1.00 6.60
CA TYR A 26 7.46 1.45 5.29
C TYR A 26 7.56 2.96 5.29
N VAL A 27 8.61 3.49 4.70
CA VAL A 27 8.81 4.93 4.60
C VAL A 27 8.90 5.35 3.14
N TYR A 28 8.48 6.54 2.88
CA TYR A 28 8.55 7.12 1.53
C TYR A 28 10.01 7.40 1.19
N ILE A 29 10.44 6.96 0.03
CA ILE A 29 11.81 7.16 -0.43
C ILE A 29 11.88 8.24 -1.50
N CYS A 30 11.13 8.07 -2.57
CA CYS A 30 11.15 9.03 -3.67
C CYS A 30 9.96 8.79 -4.58
N SER A 31 9.74 9.74 -5.48
CA SER A 31 8.70 9.63 -6.47
C SER A 31 9.35 9.70 -7.84
N LYS A 32 8.91 8.85 -8.75
CA LYS A 32 9.47 8.83 -10.07
C LYS A 32 8.40 8.43 -11.07
N GLY A 33 8.09 9.31 -12.01
CA GLY A 33 7.14 9.01 -13.05
C GLY A 33 5.75 8.67 -12.55
N GLY A 34 5.30 9.32 -11.48
CA GLY A 34 3.99 9.04 -10.91
C GLY A 34 3.95 7.84 -9.98
N HIS A 35 5.09 7.24 -9.72
CA HIS A 35 5.20 6.10 -8.80
C HIS A 35 5.92 6.54 -7.54
N ASP A 36 5.27 6.43 -6.41
CA ASP A 36 5.88 6.74 -5.12
C ASP A 36 6.49 5.48 -4.56
N LYS A 37 7.77 5.52 -4.26
CA LYS A 37 8.49 4.35 -3.78
C LYS A 37 8.62 4.38 -2.28
N TYR A 38 8.30 3.25 -1.66
CA TYR A 38 8.39 3.08 -0.22
C TYR A 38 9.30 1.91 0.07
N ARG A 39 9.95 1.94 1.20
CA ARG A 39 10.81 0.84 1.62
C ARG A 39 10.57 0.53 3.08
N SER A 40 10.52 -0.76 3.41
CA SER A 40 10.39 -1.19 4.79
C SER A 40 11.68 -0.91 5.55
N THR A 41 11.57 -0.24 6.70
CA THR A 41 12.71 -0.04 7.58
C THR A 41 13.02 -1.30 8.36
N ILE A 42 12.12 -2.27 8.32
CA ILE A 42 12.28 -3.52 9.06
C ILE A 42 12.90 -4.59 8.20
N THR A 43 12.40 -4.77 6.97
CA THR A 43 12.82 -5.88 6.12
C THR A 43 13.59 -5.44 4.87
N GLY A 44 13.54 -4.17 4.53
CA GLY A 44 14.16 -3.67 3.30
C GLY A 44 13.33 -3.91 2.04
N HIS A 45 12.13 -4.47 2.18
CA HIS A 45 11.27 -4.74 1.04
C HIS A 45 10.77 -3.43 0.42
N ASN A 46 10.66 -3.39 -0.89
CA ASN A 46 10.21 -2.20 -1.62
C ASN A 46 8.77 -2.35 -2.07
N ALA A 47 8.03 -1.26 -2.01
CA ALA A 47 6.67 -1.21 -2.52
C ALA A 47 6.50 0.08 -3.31
N GLU A 48 5.66 0.05 -4.32
CA GLU A 48 5.37 1.23 -5.14
C GLU A 48 3.89 1.51 -5.17
N VAL A 49 3.52 2.76 -4.97
CA VAL A 49 2.15 3.20 -5.05
C VAL A 49 2.04 4.15 -6.23
N ASN A 50 1.14 3.86 -7.18
CA ASN A 50 0.96 4.66 -8.37
C ASN A 50 -0.21 5.56 -8.17
N ASN A 51 -0.25 6.67 -8.85
CA ASN A 51 -1.37 7.60 -8.74
C ASN A 51 -2.67 7.03 -9.28
N ASN A 52 -2.59 6.12 -10.23
CA ASN A 52 -3.76 5.51 -10.80
C ASN A 52 -3.84 4.04 -10.46
N ILE A 53 -3.72 3.76 -9.22
CA ILE A 53 -3.72 2.40 -8.77
C ILE A 53 -5.09 1.78 -8.93
N ASN A 54 -5.19 0.60 -9.44
CA ASN A 54 -6.46 -0.10 -9.53
C ASN A 54 -6.58 -1.11 -8.38
N LYS A 55 -7.75 -1.69 -8.26
CA LYS A 55 -8.04 -2.60 -7.16
C LYS A 55 -7.11 -3.79 -7.10
N MET A 56 -6.76 -4.35 -8.25
CA MET A 56 -5.88 -5.51 -8.29
C MET A 56 -4.50 -5.20 -7.74
N VAL A 57 -3.94 -4.09 -8.16
CA VAL A 57 -2.61 -3.67 -7.71
C VAL A 57 -2.63 -3.36 -6.21
N TRP A 58 -3.67 -2.69 -5.77
CA TRP A 58 -3.87 -2.33 -4.38
C TRP A 58 -3.91 -3.56 -3.48
N LEU A 59 -4.70 -4.56 -3.88
CA LEU A 59 -4.79 -5.79 -3.11
C LEU A 59 -3.45 -6.53 -3.09
N LYS A 60 -2.74 -6.47 -4.19
CA LYS A 60 -1.43 -7.09 -4.28
C LYS A 60 -0.43 -6.45 -3.31
N ILE A 61 -0.43 -5.13 -3.23
CA ILE A 61 0.45 -4.43 -2.31
C ILE A 61 0.14 -4.80 -0.87
N ILE A 62 -1.13 -4.80 -0.51
CA ILE A 62 -1.53 -5.17 0.84
C ILE A 62 -1.05 -6.57 1.19
N LYS A 63 -1.24 -7.50 0.28
CA LYS A 63 -0.84 -8.87 0.49
C LYS A 63 0.68 -9.00 0.61
N GLU A 64 1.41 -8.31 -0.24
CA GLU A 64 2.86 -8.39 -0.24
C GLU A 64 3.46 -7.86 1.06
N VAL A 65 2.91 -6.77 1.58
CA VAL A 65 3.37 -6.20 2.84
C VAL A 65 3.14 -7.18 3.97
N ALA A 66 1.95 -7.75 4.03
CA ALA A 66 1.62 -8.71 5.08
C ALA A 66 2.52 -9.94 5.00
N GLU A 67 2.73 -10.45 3.80
CA GLU A 67 3.57 -11.63 3.61
C GLU A 67 5.03 -11.36 3.92
N ASP A 68 5.50 -10.18 3.55
CA ASP A 68 6.87 -9.79 3.82
C ASP A 68 7.15 -9.81 5.32
N LEU A 69 6.30 -9.17 6.10
CA LEU A 69 6.49 -9.12 7.53
C LEU A 69 6.30 -10.48 8.18
N THR A 70 5.26 -11.17 7.80
CA THR A 70 4.96 -12.48 8.37
C THR A 70 6.07 -13.49 8.09
N SER A 71 6.60 -13.51 6.89
CA SER A 71 7.63 -14.46 6.51
C SER A 71 8.92 -14.24 7.28
N LYS A 72 9.12 -13.05 7.81
CA LYS A 72 10.33 -12.71 8.57
C LYS A 72 10.08 -12.67 10.06
N GLY A 73 8.92 -13.14 10.49
CA GLY A 73 8.62 -13.27 11.90
C GLY A 73 8.10 -12.03 12.59
N TYR A 74 7.64 -11.05 11.82
CA TYR A 74 7.11 -9.82 12.41
C TYR A 74 5.59 -9.79 12.32
N ASN A 75 4.97 -9.12 13.23
CA ASN A 75 3.54 -8.86 13.17
C ASN A 75 3.28 -7.69 12.24
N TYR A 76 2.09 -7.60 11.69
CA TYR A 76 1.73 -6.48 10.85
C TYR A 76 0.37 -5.93 11.26
N VAL A 77 0.14 -4.66 10.92
CA VAL A 77 -1.13 -4.00 11.16
C VAL A 77 -2.00 -4.23 9.92
N SER A 78 -3.17 -4.80 10.09
CA SER A 78 -4.02 -5.10 8.95
C SER A 78 -4.60 -3.83 8.35
N TYR A 79 -4.94 -3.90 7.07
CA TYR A 79 -5.46 -2.75 6.35
C TYR A 79 -6.74 -2.21 7.00
N GLU A 80 -7.59 -3.09 7.51
CA GLU A 80 -8.84 -2.69 8.16
C GLU A 80 -8.61 -1.86 9.40
N ARG A 81 -7.47 -2.00 10.03
CA ARG A 81 -7.19 -1.27 11.27
C ARG A 81 -6.59 0.10 11.03
N VAL A 82 -6.22 0.39 9.80
CA VAL A 82 -5.61 1.67 9.47
C VAL A 82 -6.68 2.67 9.10
N ARG A 83 -6.51 3.90 9.52
CA ARG A 83 -7.49 4.94 9.25
C ARG A 83 -7.06 5.93 8.21
#